data_82b18dd8e8313c9f11a70f47658e9c0c
#
_entry.id   82b18dd8e8313c9f11a70f47658e9c0c
#
_cell.length_a   1.000
_cell.length_b   1.000
_cell.length_c   1.000
_cell.angle_alpha   90.00
_cell.angle_beta   90.00
_cell.angle_gamma   90.00
#
_symmetry.space_group_name_H-M   'P 1'
#
loop_
_entity.id
_entity.type
_entity.pdbx_description
1 polymer ?
#
loop_
_entity_poly.entity_id
_entity_poly.type
_entity_poly.pdbx_seq_one_letter_code
_entity_poly.pdbx_strand_id
1 'polypeptide(L)'
;MSEVKTNKISPRSGTSLTVGDSGDTTTMQGNVNITAGAIAPAALTASNITINGSSVNLGGSVTIPTEDNPAVTSAFSPAVITTSTQTEVTITGTGFVSIPLVTAVNSSTGASIVADTVTFTSATQIKAKFTIAVNGDYKLYIENPDGNATLSTQLLGVSTGVAYSTAAGSLGTFAAGSTISVNVVATSDSAITFSKTSGNFPGGLSLTAGTGVISGTESGSTDNESFSFELTATDAEGQTAA
;
A
#
# COMPACT_ATOMS: atom_id res chain seq x y z
N MET A 1 -25.83 62.00 37.55
CA MET A 1 -25.40 60.59 37.47
C MET A 1 -25.11 60.12 38.86
N SER A 2 -25.69 58.99 39.27
CA SER A 2 -25.35 58.38 40.58
C SER A 2 -24.27 57.32 40.36
N GLU A 3 -23.19 57.40 41.10
CA GLU A 3 -22.10 56.42 41.06
C GLU A 3 -22.05 55.66 42.39
N VAL A 4 -22.03 54.36 42.37
CA VAL A 4 -21.79 53.49 43.52
C VAL A 4 -20.35 52.99 43.46
N LYS A 5 -19.49 53.49 44.31
CA LYS A 5 -18.10 53.04 44.46
C LYS A 5 -18.01 52.02 45.60
N THR A 6 -17.86 50.74 45.26
CA THR A 6 -17.74 49.69 46.27
C THR A 6 -16.82 48.55 45.76
N ASN A 7 -16.09 47.92 46.66
CA ASN A 7 -15.25 46.76 46.35
C ASN A 7 -16.05 45.46 46.33
N LYS A 8 -17.28 45.48 46.84
CA LYS A 8 -18.13 44.30 46.86
C LYS A 8 -19.61 44.71 46.85
N ILE A 9 -20.37 44.13 45.98
CA ILE A 9 -21.84 44.20 45.98
C ILE A 9 -22.35 42.80 46.31
N SER A 10 -23.14 42.67 47.36
CA SER A 10 -23.77 41.41 47.80
C SER A 10 -25.25 41.61 48.02
N PRO A 11 -26.07 40.63 47.80
CA PRO A 11 -27.48 40.72 48.13
C PRO A 11 -27.66 40.90 49.65
N ARG A 12 -28.62 41.73 50.05
CA ARG A 12 -28.94 42.01 51.46
C ARG A 12 -29.54 40.79 52.17
N SER A 13 -30.27 40.02 51.44
CA SER A 13 -30.85 38.74 51.86
C SER A 13 -31.04 37.83 50.64
N GLY A 14 -30.93 36.52 50.81
CA GLY A 14 -31.02 35.56 49.73
C GLY A 14 -29.72 35.38 48.93
N THR A 15 -29.81 34.67 47.84
CA THR A 15 -28.64 34.26 46.99
C THR A 15 -28.57 34.98 45.65
N SER A 16 -29.48 35.95 45.40
CA SER A 16 -29.64 36.62 44.13
C SER A 16 -29.35 38.14 44.24
N LEU A 17 -28.57 38.67 43.35
CA LEU A 17 -28.40 40.11 43.12
C LEU A 17 -28.92 40.41 41.71
N THR A 18 -29.97 41.25 41.59
CA THR A 18 -30.48 41.73 40.32
C THR A 18 -29.89 43.09 40.00
N VAL A 19 -29.32 43.27 38.84
CA VAL A 19 -28.74 44.51 38.31
C VAL A 19 -29.46 44.91 37.06
N GLY A 20 -30.20 46.00 37.10
CA GLY A 20 -31.06 46.48 36.00
C GLY A 20 -32.45 45.88 35.97
N ASP A 21 -33.33 46.51 35.20
CA ASP A 21 -34.72 46.07 34.94
C ASP A 21 -34.81 45.30 33.60
N SER A 22 -35.97 44.75 33.29
CA SER A 22 -36.18 44.06 32.01
C SER A 22 -35.98 45.00 30.84
N GLY A 23 -35.02 44.68 29.98
CA GLY A 23 -34.60 45.48 28.81
C GLY A 23 -33.37 46.35 29.03
N ASP A 24 -32.86 46.43 30.25
CA ASP A 24 -31.63 47.18 30.55
C ASP A 24 -30.38 46.44 30.03
N THR A 25 -29.40 47.18 29.60
CA THR A 25 -28.06 46.66 29.23
C THR A 25 -27.10 46.92 30.35
N THR A 26 -26.52 45.87 30.91
CA THR A 26 -25.42 45.96 31.90
C THR A 26 -24.09 45.70 31.18
N THR A 27 -23.23 46.73 31.18
CA THR A 27 -21.87 46.60 30.61
C THR A 27 -20.88 46.36 31.72
N MET A 28 -20.15 45.24 31.66
CA MET A 28 -19.06 44.92 32.54
C MET A 28 -17.72 45.10 31.79
N GLN A 29 -16.83 45.95 32.26
CA GLN A 29 -15.52 46.15 31.67
C GLN A 29 -14.48 45.31 32.43
N GLY A 30 -13.56 44.72 31.68
CA GLY A 30 -12.52 43.85 32.25
C GLY A 30 -12.91 42.37 32.26
N ASN A 31 -12.15 41.58 33.03
CA ASN A 31 -12.42 40.14 33.12
C ASN A 31 -13.62 39.85 34.02
N VAL A 32 -14.64 39.21 33.49
CA VAL A 32 -15.78 38.72 34.25
C VAL A 32 -15.55 37.24 34.58
N ASN A 33 -15.28 36.95 35.85
CA ASN A 33 -15.13 35.57 36.34
C ASN A 33 -16.49 35.02 36.77
N ILE A 34 -17.02 34.09 36.03
CA ILE A 34 -18.31 33.46 36.30
C ILE A 34 -18.06 31.99 36.69
N THR A 35 -18.51 31.62 37.87
CA THR A 35 -18.39 30.25 38.37
C THR A 35 -19.10 29.27 37.44
N ALA A 36 -18.55 28.08 37.21
CA ALA A 36 -19.12 27.06 36.35
C ALA A 36 -20.62 26.81 36.58
N GLY A 37 -21.38 26.77 35.50
CA GLY A 37 -22.83 26.56 35.53
C GLY A 37 -23.69 27.81 35.75
N ALA A 38 -23.09 28.99 35.94
CA ALA A 38 -23.79 30.22 36.29
C ALA A 38 -24.50 30.93 35.10
N ILE A 39 -24.19 30.59 33.85
CA ILE A 39 -24.85 31.16 32.67
C ILE A 39 -25.62 30.08 31.94
N ALA A 40 -26.94 30.21 31.87
CA ALA A 40 -27.73 29.33 31.02
C ALA A 40 -27.38 29.57 29.52
N PRO A 41 -27.20 28.55 28.69
CA PRO A 41 -26.90 28.73 27.27
C PRO A 41 -27.92 29.62 26.53
N ALA A 42 -29.18 29.59 26.93
CA ALA A 42 -30.23 30.43 26.35
C ALA A 42 -30.07 31.94 26.65
N ALA A 43 -29.20 32.30 27.62
CA ALA A 43 -28.94 33.68 27.98
C ALA A 43 -27.81 34.31 27.18
N LEU A 44 -27.16 33.54 26.32
CA LEU A 44 -26.06 33.99 25.47
C LEU A 44 -26.58 34.30 24.06
N THR A 45 -26.33 35.53 23.57
CA THR A 45 -26.75 35.95 22.23
C THR A 45 -26.01 35.17 21.12
N ALA A 46 -24.76 34.77 21.39
CA ALA A 46 -24.02 33.83 20.57
C ALA A 46 -23.90 32.52 21.33
N SER A 47 -24.82 31.60 21.09
CA SER A 47 -24.91 30.32 21.79
C SER A 47 -24.12 29.22 21.14
N ASN A 48 -23.31 29.53 20.13
CA ASN A 48 -22.49 28.56 19.42
C ASN A 48 -21.08 29.06 19.13
N ILE A 49 -20.19 28.12 18.97
CA ILE A 49 -18.85 28.30 18.41
C ILE A 49 -18.73 27.47 17.15
N THR A 50 -17.84 27.87 16.23
CA THR A 50 -17.56 27.08 15.03
C THR A 50 -16.26 26.33 15.25
N ILE A 51 -16.29 25.01 15.14
CA ILE A 51 -15.11 24.14 15.19
C ILE A 51 -15.06 23.39 13.87
N ASN A 52 -13.98 23.58 13.11
CA ASN A 52 -13.77 22.96 11.81
C ASN A 52 -14.99 23.09 10.87
N GLY A 53 -15.58 24.30 10.80
CA GLY A 53 -16.76 24.60 9.97
C GLY A 53 -18.09 24.14 10.52
N SER A 54 -18.13 23.36 11.60
CA SER A 54 -19.36 22.89 12.27
C SER A 54 -19.73 23.81 13.42
N SER A 55 -20.99 24.26 13.46
CA SER A 55 -21.54 25.05 14.56
C SER A 55 -21.86 24.15 15.75
N VAL A 56 -21.29 24.46 16.92
CA VAL A 56 -21.49 23.71 18.17
C VAL A 56 -22.11 24.63 19.20
N ASN A 57 -23.24 24.23 19.74
CA ASN A 57 -23.89 24.97 20.83
C ASN A 57 -23.00 24.94 22.07
N LEU A 58 -23.02 26.03 22.84
CA LEU A 58 -22.35 26.06 24.14
C LEU A 58 -22.94 24.97 25.08
N GLY A 59 -22.06 24.12 25.60
CA GLY A 59 -22.44 22.93 26.36
C GLY A 59 -22.76 21.69 25.49
N GLY A 60 -22.74 21.81 24.16
CA GLY A 60 -22.80 20.69 23.23
C GLY A 60 -21.44 20.02 23.03
N SER A 61 -21.46 18.89 22.37
CA SER A 61 -20.26 18.18 21.92
C SER A 61 -20.20 18.14 20.39
N VAL A 62 -19.01 18.21 19.84
CA VAL A 62 -18.74 17.89 18.45
C VAL A 62 -17.77 16.72 18.42
N THR A 63 -18.11 15.72 17.63
CA THR A 63 -17.14 14.68 17.29
C THR A 63 -16.31 15.23 16.13
N ILE A 64 -15.04 15.52 16.39
CA ILE A 64 -14.08 15.78 15.33
C ILE A 64 -13.74 14.40 14.76
N PRO A 65 -14.07 14.10 13.50
CA PRO A 65 -13.64 12.84 12.92
C PRO A 65 -12.12 12.75 13.07
N THR A 66 -11.64 11.69 13.68
CA THR A 66 -10.22 11.33 13.58
C THR A 66 -10.01 10.93 12.13
N GLU A 67 -9.10 11.62 11.46
CA GLU A 67 -8.67 11.18 10.14
C GLU A 67 -8.05 9.79 10.31
N ASP A 68 -8.62 8.80 9.61
CA ASP A 68 -8.10 7.45 9.67
C ASP A 68 -6.76 7.40 8.93
N ASN A 69 -5.73 6.88 9.59
CA ASN A 69 -4.47 6.61 8.92
C ASN A 69 -4.71 5.65 7.75
N PRO A 70 -4.01 5.83 6.62
CA PRO A 70 -4.06 4.83 5.57
C PRO A 70 -3.58 3.49 6.12
N ALA A 71 -4.17 2.40 5.66
CA ALA A 71 -3.77 1.05 6.05
C ALA A 71 -3.76 0.12 4.86
N VAL A 72 -2.75 -0.75 4.77
CA VAL A 72 -2.70 -1.84 3.78
C VAL A 72 -3.33 -3.08 4.40
N THR A 73 -4.34 -3.65 3.75
CA THR A 73 -5.16 -4.74 4.31
C THR A 73 -4.92 -6.09 3.65
N SER A 74 -4.28 -6.13 2.48
CA SER A 74 -3.99 -7.38 1.77
C SER A 74 -2.61 -7.35 1.12
N ALA A 75 -2.16 -8.52 0.65
CA ALA A 75 -0.93 -8.64 -0.14
C ALA A 75 -0.99 -7.75 -1.40
N PHE A 76 0.17 -7.32 -1.85
CA PHE A 76 0.31 -6.57 -3.09
C PHE A 76 0.03 -7.44 -4.31
N SER A 77 -0.43 -6.83 -5.40
CA SER A 77 -0.65 -7.56 -6.65
C SER A 77 -0.01 -6.80 -7.83
N PRO A 78 1.05 -7.38 -8.45
CA PRO A 78 1.76 -8.59 -8.05
C PRO A 78 2.47 -8.45 -6.70
N ALA A 79 2.71 -9.57 -6.02
CA ALA A 79 3.45 -9.61 -4.76
C ALA A 79 4.98 -9.56 -4.98
N VAL A 80 5.43 -9.95 -6.18
CA VAL A 80 6.82 -9.89 -6.61
C VAL A 80 6.90 -9.15 -7.94
N ILE A 81 7.90 -8.28 -8.08
CA ILE A 81 8.19 -7.54 -9.30
C ILE A 81 9.62 -7.82 -9.78
N THR A 82 9.82 -7.66 -11.08
CA THR A 82 11.14 -7.90 -11.68
C THR A 82 12.05 -6.69 -11.50
N THR A 83 13.28 -6.93 -11.09
CA THR A 83 14.36 -5.94 -10.96
C THR A 83 14.49 -5.10 -12.21
N SER A 84 14.64 -3.78 -12.04
CA SER A 84 14.85 -2.80 -13.10
C SER A 84 13.78 -2.76 -14.19
N THR A 85 12.64 -3.42 -13.95
CA THR A 85 11.49 -3.40 -14.85
C THR A 85 10.36 -2.61 -14.21
N GLN A 86 9.86 -1.57 -14.89
CA GLN A 86 8.74 -0.81 -14.37
C GLN A 86 7.50 -1.68 -14.26
N THR A 87 7.00 -1.86 -13.06
CA THR A 87 5.83 -2.70 -12.79
C THR A 87 4.79 -1.93 -12.01
N GLU A 88 3.52 -2.06 -12.39
CA GLU A 88 2.38 -1.51 -11.65
C GLU A 88 1.94 -2.48 -10.55
N VAL A 89 1.94 -1.99 -9.32
CA VAL A 89 1.53 -2.73 -8.12
C VAL A 89 0.20 -2.17 -7.63
N THR A 90 -0.79 -3.02 -7.51
CA THR A 90 -2.07 -2.70 -6.88
C THR A 90 -1.96 -2.87 -5.37
N ILE A 91 -2.33 -1.84 -4.65
CA ILE A 91 -2.30 -1.74 -3.20
C ILE A 91 -3.74 -1.62 -2.71
N THR A 92 -4.20 -2.61 -1.96
CA THR A 92 -5.54 -2.64 -1.37
C THR A 92 -5.46 -2.33 0.11
N GLY A 93 -6.35 -1.45 0.57
CA GLY A 93 -6.30 -0.95 1.93
C GLY A 93 -7.54 -0.18 2.35
N THR A 94 -7.36 0.77 3.24
CA THR A 94 -8.39 1.71 3.71
C THR A 94 -7.77 3.08 3.97
N GLY A 95 -8.58 4.11 4.02
CA GLY A 95 -8.16 5.45 4.40
C GLY A 95 -7.25 6.17 3.39
N PHE A 96 -7.18 5.71 2.13
CA PHE A 96 -6.40 6.43 1.10
C PHE A 96 -7.10 7.71 0.68
N VAL A 97 -6.33 8.79 0.59
CA VAL A 97 -6.77 10.11 0.11
C VAL A 97 -5.97 10.48 -1.15
N SER A 98 -6.62 11.07 -2.11
CA SER A 98 -6.04 11.40 -3.43
C SER A 98 -5.07 12.58 -3.36
N ILE A 99 -3.86 12.47 -3.85
CA ILE A 99 -3.04 11.33 -4.32
C ILE A 99 -1.98 11.09 -3.25
N PRO A 100 -1.88 9.91 -2.64
CA PRO A 100 -0.87 9.68 -1.62
C PRO A 100 0.54 9.58 -2.20
N LEU A 101 1.54 9.92 -1.40
CA LEU A 101 2.93 9.55 -1.65
C LEU A 101 3.11 8.06 -1.32
N VAL A 102 3.74 7.32 -2.23
CA VAL A 102 4.07 5.91 -2.00
C VAL A 102 5.58 5.71 -2.18
N THR A 103 6.21 5.12 -1.18
CA THR A 103 7.66 4.88 -1.15
C THR A 103 7.93 3.42 -0.76
N ALA A 104 8.71 2.71 -1.56
CA ALA A 104 9.21 1.38 -1.22
C ALA A 104 10.45 1.52 -0.33
N VAL A 105 10.42 0.89 0.84
CA VAL A 105 11.51 0.90 1.84
C VAL A 105 12.08 -0.51 1.97
N ASN A 106 13.34 -0.69 1.59
CA ASN A 106 14.01 -1.98 1.71
C ASN A 106 14.07 -2.43 3.17
N SER A 107 13.55 -3.61 3.45
CA SER A 107 13.40 -4.13 4.82
C SER A 107 14.71 -4.42 5.53
N SER A 108 15.79 -4.66 4.77
CA SER A 108 17.10 -5.00 5.32
C SER A 108 18.01 -3.78 5.47
N THR A 109 17.96 -2.84 4.50
CA THR A 109 18.90 -1.70 4.44
C THR A 109 18.28 -0.37 4.85
N GLY A 110 16.95 -0.26 4.82
CA GLY A 110 16.22 0.99 5.00
C GLY A 110 16.29 1.95 3.79
N ALA A 111 16.94 1.55 2.69
CA ALA A 111 16.97 2.35 1.47
C ALA A 111 15.56 2.55 0.94
N SER A 112 15.23 3.77 0.54
CA SER A 112 13.89 4.14 0.10
C SER A 112 13.87 4.57 -1.36
N ILE A 113 12.83 4.16 -2.08
CA ILE A 113 12.60 4.44 -3.50
C ILE A 113 11.16 4.92 -3.65
N VAL A 114 10.98 6.16 -4.09
CA VAL A 114 9.66 6.73 -4.36
C VAL A 114 9.05 6.06 -5.60
N ALA A 115 7.76 5.80 -5.59
CA ALA A 115 7.05 5.29 -6.76
C ALA A 115 7.19 6.24 -7.97
N ASP A 116 7.42 5.69 -9.15
CA ASP A 116 7.53 6.45 -10.39
C ASP A 116 6.23 7.22 -10.69
N THR A 117 5.09 6.59 -10.43
CA THR A 117 3.75 7.17 -10.53
C THR A 117 2.81 6.52 -9.53
N VAL A 118 1.84 7.30 -9.03
CA VAL A 118 0.75 6.80 -8.19
C VAL A 118 -0.58 7.19 -8.82
N THR A 119 -1.49 6.24 -8.92
CA THR A 119 -2.87 6.44 -9.37
C THR A 119 -3.82 6.16 -8.21
N PHE A 120 -4.60 7.15 -7.83
CA PHE A 120 -5.67 6.97 -6.87
C PHE A 120 -6.90 6.38 -7.55
N THR A 121 -7.34 5.22 -7.13
CA THR A 121 -8.54 4.55 -7.66
C THR A 121 -9.74 4.80 -6.74
N SER A 122 -9.54 4.65 -5.43
CA SER A 122 -10.56 4.86 -4.39
C SER A 122 -9.90 4.96 -3.01
N ALA A 123 -10.69 5.27 -1.99
CA ALA A 123 -10.21 5.23 -0.60
C ALA A 123 -9.75 3.83 -0.12
N THR A 124 -9.99 2.79 -0.93
CA THR A 124 -9.61 1.40 -0.61
C THR A 124 -8.61 0.80 -1.60
N GLN A 125 -8.26 1.50 -2.67
CA GLN A 125 -7.32 1.00 -3.67
C GLN A 125 -6.53 2.12 -4.32
N ILE A 126 -5.23 1.93 -4.39
CA ILE A 126 -4.30 2.74 -5.18
C ILE A 126 -3.41 1.84 -6.02
N LYS A 127 -2.82 2.39 -7.07
CA LYS A 127 -1.83 1.72 -7.91
C LYS A 127 -0.56 2.53 -7.93
N ALA A 128 0.57 1.88 -7.74
CA ALA A 128 1.88 2.52 -7.77
C ALA A 128 2.79 1.79 -8.76
N LYS A 129 3.50 2.55 -9.60
CA LYS A 129 4.52 1.98 -10.48
C LYS A 129 5.88 2.15 -9.86
N PHE A 130 6.67 1.09 -9.92
CA PHE A 130 8.03 1.08 -9.40
C PHE A 130 9.00 0.55 -10.43
N THR A 131 10.20 1.15 -10.45
CA THR A 131 11.39 0.63 -11.12
C THR A 131 12.48 0.47 -10.06
N ILE A 132 12.61 -0.73 -9.50
CA ILE A 132 13.53 -1.02 -8.40
C ILE A 132 14.70 -1.85 -8.91
N ALA A 133 15.92 -1.38 -8.70
CA ALA A 133 17.13 -2.01 -9.25
C ALA A 133 17.80 -3.03 -8.30
N VAL A 134 17.39 -3.08 -7.04
CA VAL A 134 18.02 -3.93 -6.03
C VAL A 134 17.03 -4.98 -5.54
N ASN A 135 17.43 -6.25 -5.63
CA ASN A 135 16.64 -7.38 -5.12
C ASN A 135 16.43 -7.26 -3.60
N GLY A 136 15.34 -7.82 -3.14
CA GLY A 136 15.00 -7.90 -1.72
C GLY A 136 13.54 -7.62 -1.43
N ASP A 137 13.21 -7.63 -0.14
CA ASP A 137 11.87 -7.37 0.35
C ASP A 137 11.70 -5.91 0.73
N TYR A 138 10.62 -5.31 0.29
CA TYR A 138 10.29 -3.91 0.53
C TYR A 138 8.96 -3.78 1.26
N LYS A 139 8.93 -2.92 2.27
CA LYS A 139 7.68 -2.40 2.84
C LYS A 139 7.26 -1.14 2.08
N LEU A 140 5.97 -0.92 1.92
CA LEU A 140 5.48 0.31 1.32
C LEU A 140 5.10 1.31 2.42
N TYR A 141 5.75 2.47 2.40
CA TYR A 141 5.35 3.65 3.15
C TYR A 141 4.35 4.43 2.30
N ILE A 142 3.19 4.71 2.87
CA ILE A 142 2.11 5.41 2.20
C ILE A 142 1.73 6.59 3.06
N GLU A 143 1.79 7.80 2.49
CA GLU A 143 1.47 9.05 3.16
C GLU A 143 0.41 9.80 2.37
N ASN A 144 -0.72 10.05 3.00
CA ASN A 144 -1.79 10.87 2.45
C ASN A 144 -1.39 12.36 2.40
N PRO A 145 -2.04 13.19 1.56
CA PRO A 145 -1.76 14.63 1.50
C PRO A 145 -1.97 15.39 2.81
N ASP A 146 -2.73 14.82 3.76
CA ASP A 146 -2.97 15.36 5.09
C ASP A 146 -1.84 15.06 6.10
N GLY A 147 -0.82 14.28 5.69
CA GLY A 147 0.32 13.87 6.51
C GLY A 147 0.09 12.59 7.30
N ASN A 148 -1.10 11.99 7.25
CA ASN A 148 -1.36 10.69 7.84
C ASN A 148 -0.66 9.59 7.03
N ALA A 149 0.07 8.71 7.70
CA ALA A 149 0.91 7.74 7.04
C ALA A 149 0.91 6.36 7.69
N THR A 150 1.28 5.36 6.90
CA THR A 150 1.48 3.98 7.35
C THR A 150 2.69 3.36 6.68
N LEU A 151 3.32 2.41 7.37
CA LEU A 151 4.28 1.48 6.78
C LEU A 151 3.64 0.10 6.75
N SER A 152 3.55 -0.51 5.56
CA SER A 152 2.92 -1.81 5.40
C SER A 152 3.60 -2.90 6.23
N THR A 153 2.80 -3.88 6.69
CA THR A 153 3.32 -5.14 7.23
C THR A 153 3.58 -6.15 6.10
N GLN A 154 2.88 -6.00 4.99
CA GLN A 154 3.06 -6.79 3.77
C GLN A 154 4.38 -6.42 3.10
N LEU A 155 4.96 -7.39 2.41
CA LEU A 155 6.20 -7.24 1.67
C LEU A 155 5.93 -7.26 0.16
N LEU A 156 6.59 -6.37 -0.56
CA LEU A 156 6.74 -6.40 -2.01
C LEU A 156 8.11 -7.00 -2.29
N GLY A 157 8.15 -8.20 -2.88
CA GLY A 157 9.38 -8.84 -3.32
C GLY A 157 9.92 -8.16 -4.59
N VAL A 158 11.23 -7.99 -4.68
CA VAL A 158 11.91 -7.57 -5.90
C VAL A 158 12.97 -8.62 -6.21
N SER A 159 12.88 -9.25 -7.37
CA SER A 159 13.68 -10.41 -7.74
C SER A 159 14.14 -10.29 -9.19
N THR A 160 15.27 -10.90 -9.51
CA THR A 160 15.77 -10.98 -10.89
C THR A 160 14.92 -11.99 -11.66
N GLY A 161 14.30 -11.55 -12.76
CA GLY A 161 13.47 -12.42 -13.58
C GLY A 161 14.26 -13.56 -14.23
N VAL A 162 13.54 -14.63 -14.57
CA VAL A 162 14.11 -15.79 -15.27
C VAL A 162 14.50 -15.41 -16.70
N ALA A 163 15.67 -15.83 -17.15
CA ALA A 163 16.12 -15.66 -18.51
C ALA A 163 16.81 -16.94 -19.03
N TYR A 164 16.41 -17.39 -20.23
CA TYR A 164 17.11 -18.49 -20.88
C TYR A 164 18.50 -18.05 -21.36
N SER A 165 19.51 -18.84 -21.04
CA SER A 165 20.86 -18.74 -21.65
C SER A 165 20.97 -19.63 -22.89
N THR A 166 20.20 -20.72 -22.97
CA THR A 166 20.07 -21.53 -24.16
C THR A 166 19.21 -20.81 -25.18
N ALA A 167 19.72 -20.51 -26.34
CA ALA A 167 18.96 -19.85 -27.41
C ALA A 167 17.82 -20.74 -27.89
N ALA A 168 16.68 -20.11 -28.22
CA ALA A 168 15.57 -20.80 -28.87
C ALA A 168 15.99 -21.32 -30.26
N GLY A 169 15.49 -22.47 -30.63
CA GLY A 169 15.76 -23.11 -31.91
C GLY A 169 16.17 -24.58 -31.78
N SER A 170 16.99 -25.06 -32.70
CA SER A 170 17.38 -26.47 -32.71
C SER A 170 18.34 -26.80 -31.56
N LEU A 171 17.98 -27.83 -30.81
CA LEU A 171 18.86 -28.42 -29.78
C LEU A 171 19.81 -29.47 -30.32
N GLY A 172 19.72 -29.79 -31.59
CA GLY A 172 20.61 -30.73 -32.26
C GLY A 172 19.87 -31.70 -33.18
N THR A 173 20.66 -32.52 -33.90
CA THR A 173 20.18 -33.64 -34.71
C THR A 173 20.87 -34.90 -34.19
N PHE A 174 20.07 -35.92 -33.91
CA PHE A 174 20.54 -37.16 -33.29
C PHE A 174 20.10 -38.37 -34.16
N ALA A 175 20.88 -39.42 -34.11
CA ALA A 175 20.54 -40.66 -34.81
C ALA A 175 19.41 -41.40 -34.07
N ALA A 176 18.53 -42.05 -34.82
CA ALA A 176 17.49 -42.90 -34.26
C ALA A 176 18.10 -43.96 -33.34
N GLY A 177 17.48 -44.21 -32.18
CA GLY A 177 17.94 -45.15 -31.16
C GLY A 177 19.15 -44.70 -30.36
N SER A 178 19.64 -43.47 -30.55
CA SER A 178 20.79 -42.97 -29.80
C SER A 178 20.39 -42.51 -28.36
N THR A 179 21.38 -42.61 -27.46
CA THR A 179 21.25 -41.98 -26.13
C THR A 179 21.55 -40.49 -26.26
N ILE A 180 20.59 -39.68 -25.82
CA ILE A 180 20.61 -38.23 -25.93
C ILE A 180 20.70 -37.61 -24.52
N SER A 181 21.48 -36.55 -24.40
CA SER A 181 21.54 -35.69 -23.22
C SER A 181 21.79 -34.26 -23.69
N VAL A 182 20.79 -33.41 -23.54
CA VAL A 182 20.86 -31.97 -23.89
C VAL A 182 20.50 -31.17 -22.66
N ASN A 183 21.27 -30.14 -22.35
CA ASN A 183 21.05 -29.26 -21.24
C ASN A 183 20.47 -27.92 -21.72
N VAL A 184 19.26 -27.59 -21.23
CA VAL A 184 18.67 -26.27 -21.40
C VAL A 184 18.95 -25.47 -20.14
N VAL A 185 19.54 -24.31 -20.31
CA VAL A 185 20.04 -23.46 -19.22
C VAL A 185 19.23 -22.18 -19.15
N ALA A 186 18.79 -21.83 -17.96
CA ALA A 186 18.23 -20.52 -17.63
C ALA A 186 18.93 -19.97 -16.37
N THR A 187 18.82 -18.66 -16.15
CA THR A 187 19.38 -17.95 -15.01
C THR A 187 18.30 -17.16 -14.29
N SER A 188 18.37 -17.10 -12.98
CA SER A 188 17.62 -16.27 -12.07
C SER A 188 18.45 -16.05 -10.80
N ASP A 189 17.96 -15.28 -9.83
CA ASP A 189 18.57 -15.12 -8.50
C ASP A 189 18.14 -16.21 -7.51
N SER A 190 17.23 -17.09 -7.92
CA SER A 190 16.75 -18.21 -7.11
C SER A 190 16.69 -19.52 -7.89
N ALA A 191 16.25 -20.60 -7.22
CA ALA A 191 16.20 -21.93 -7.82
C ALA A 191 15.15 -21.99 -8.94
N ILE A 192 15.57 -22.56 -10.09
CA ILE A 192 14.74 -22.68 -11.29
C ILE A 192 14.17 -24.09 -11.42
N THR A 193 12.91 -24.16 -11.83
CA THR A 193 12.23 -25.40 -12.20
C THR A 193 11.77 -25.30 -13.64
N PHE A 194 12.11 -26.32 -14.45
CA PHE A 194 11.71 -26.40 -15.85
C PHE A 194 10.49 -27.30 -16.02
N SER A 195 9.57 -26.89 -16.88
CA SER A 195 8.42 -27.68 -17.28
C SER A 195 8.22 -27.64 -18.80
N LYS A 196 7.71 -28.73 -19.38
CA LYS A 196 7.29 -28.75 -20.79
C LYS A 196 5.84 -28.24 -20.84
N THR A 197 5.60 -27.16 -21.57
CA THR A 197 4.30 -26.51 -21.66
C THR A 197 3.55 -26.86 -22.96
N SER A 198 4.27 -27.15 -24.03
CA SER A 198 3.65 -27.61 -25.28
C SER A 198 4.55 -28.56 -26.08
N GLY A 199 4.00 -29.15 -27.14
CA GLY A 199 4.71 -30.05 -28.02
C GLY A 199 5.07 -31.42 -27.43
N ASN A 200 5.94 -32.16 -28.11
CA ASN A 200 6.37 -33.50 -27.70
C ASN A 200 7.87 -33.66 -27.82
N PHE A 201 8.46 -34.35 -26.84
CA PHE A 201 9.79 -34.90 -26.98
C PHE A 201 9.79 -36.11 -27.90
N PRO A 202 10.93 -36.46 -28.53
CA PRO A 202 11.12 -37.80 -29.08
C PRO A 202 10.78 -38.87 -28.05
N GLY A 203 10.24 -40.01 -28.51
CA GLY A 203 9.96 -41.14 -27.61
C GLY A 203 11.19 -41.55 -26.80
N GLY A 204 11.00 -41.92 -25.54
CA GLY A 204 12.07 -42.33 -24.66
C GLY A 204 12.84 -41.21 -23.98
N LEU A 205 12.62 -39.93 -24.36
CA LEU A 205 13.23 -38.77 -23.68
C LEU A 205 12.34 -38.18 -22.60
N SER A 206 12.97 -37.68 -21.56
CA SER A 206 12.31 -36.97 -20.45
C SER A 206 13.10 -35.75 -20.02
N LEU A 207 12.39 -34.77 -19.46
CA LEU A 207 12.96 -33.57 -18.86
C LEU A 207 13.17 -33.78 -17.37
N THR A 208 14.40 -33.48 -16.89
CA THR A 208 14.66 -33.37 -15.45
C THR A 208 14.37 -31.95 -15.01
N ALA A 209 13.28 -31.74 -14.31
CA ALA A 209 12.73 -30.43 -13.98
C ALA A 209 13.71 -29.50 -13.23
N GLY A 210 14.48 -30.05 -12.28
CA GLY A 210 15.41 -29.25 -11.47
C GLY A 210 16.73 -28.87 -12.16
N THR A 211 17.04 -29.45 -13.33
CA THR A 211 18.32 -29.23 -14.02
C THR A 211 18.19 -28.76 -15.46
N GLY A 212 17.00 -28.84 -16.05
CA GLY A 212 16.78 -28.52 -17.47
C GLY A 212 17.36 -29.56 -18.43
N VAL A 213 17.81 -30.72 -17.93
CA VAL A 213 18.39 -31.78 -18.77
C VAL A 213 17.25 -32.58 -19.43
N ILE A 214 17.30 -32.65 -20.76
CA ILE A 214 16.46 -33.54 -21.56
C ILE A 214 17.32 -34.75 -21.91
N SER A 215 16.95 -35.93 -21.41
CA SER A 215 17.76 -37.13 -21.61
C SER A 215 16.93 -38.39 -21.72
N GLY A 216 17.56 -39.41 -22.29
CA GLY A 216 17.03 -40.76 -22.49
C GLY A 216 17.59 -41.43 -23.71
N THR A 217 17.10 -42.64 -24.02
CA THR A 217 17.40 -43.34 -25.27
C THR A 217 16.21 -43.15 -26.19
N GLU A 218 16.43 -42.52 -27.32
CA GLU A 218 15.40 -42.28 -28.31
C GLU A 218 14.78 -43.59 -28.77
N SER A 219 13.46 -43.62 -28.90
CA SER A 219 12.71 -44.78 -29.34
C SER A 219 11.48 -44.39 -30.14
N GLY A 220 11.22 -45.15 -31.21
CA GLY A 220 9.99 -45.00 -31.98
C GLY A 220 10.00 -43.95 -33.09
N SER A 221 11.11 -43.24 -33.29
CA SER A 221 11.24 -42.29 -34.39
C SER A 221 11.66 -42.99 -35.68
N THR A 222 11.30 -42.40 -36.82
CA THR A 222 11.79 -42.75 -38.15
C THR A 222 12.82 -41.73 -38.59
N ASP A 223 13.63 -42.08 -39.59
CA ASP A 223 14.64 -41.16 -40.13
C ASP A 223 14.02 -39.85 -40.62
N ASN A 224 14.68 -38.73 -40.35
CA ASN A 224 14.27 -37.36 -40.71
C ASN A 224 12.98 -36.85 -40.02
N GLU A 225 12.63 -37.38 -38.85
CA GLU A 225 11.54 -36.85 -38.04
C GLU A 225 11.98 -35.61 -37.24
N SER A 226 11.11 -34.64 -37.08
CA SER A 226 11.34 -33.42 -36.30
C SER A 226 10.36 -33.30 -35.15
N PHE A 227 10.87 -32.98 -33.99
CA PHE A 227 10.09 -32.76 -32.78
C PHE A 227 10.22 -31.30 -32.36
N SER A 228 9.11 -30.67 -32.00
CA SER A 228 9.08 -29.34 -31.43
C SER A 228 8.37 -29.34 -30.10
N PHE A 229 8.86 -28.53 -29.16
CA PHE A 229 8.28 -28.38 -27.82
C PHE A 229 8.65 -27.03 -27.27
N GLU A 230 7.87 -26.58 -26.28
CA GLU A 230 8.16 -25.40 -25.50
C GLU A 230 8.45 -25.79 -24.05
N LEU A 231 9.38 -25.09 -23.46
CA LEU A 231 9.73 -25.19 -22.06
C LEU A 231 9.45 -23.87 -21.37
N THR A 232 8.90 -23.95 -20.17
CA THR A 232 8.82 -22.82 -19.25
C THR A 232 9.78 -23.05 -18.09
N ALA A 233 10.65 -22.09 -17.85
CA ALA A 233 11.47 -22.00 -16.65
C ALA A 233 10.76 -21.10 -15.64
N THR A 234 10.62 -21.56 -14.40
CA THR A 234 9.97 -20.84 -13.29
C THR A 234 10.94 -20.79 -12.11
N ASP A 235 11.16 -19.63 -11.53
CA ASP A 235 11.97 -19.47 -10.33
C ASP A 235 11.14 -19.70 -9.04
N ALA A 236 11.80 -19.58 -7.87
CA ALA A 236 11.15 -19.80 -6.58
C ALA A 236 10.11 -18.71 -6.23
N GLU A 237 10.24 -17.52 -6.80
CA GLU A 237 9.32 -16.38 -6.66
C GLU A 237 8.13 -16.46 -7.63
N GLY A 238 8.12 -17.44 -8.53
CA GLY A 238 7.06 -17.67 -9.50
C GLY A 238 7.18 -16.82 -10.78
N GLN A 239 8.32 -16.17 -11.02
CA GLN A 239 8.61 -15.50 -12.29
C GLN A 239 8.93 -16.54 -13.35
N THR A 240 8.53 -16.29 -14.60
CA THR A 240 8.63 -17.28 -15.67
C THR A 240 9.27 -16.70 -16.93
N ALA A 241 9.97 -17.58 -17.68
CA ALA A 241 10.36 -17.38 -19.06
C ALA A 241 9.98 -18.62 -19.91
N ALA A 242 9.60 -18.41 -21.17
CA ALA A 242 9.26 -19.46 -22.15
C ALA A 242 10.03 -19.27 -23.45
#